data_ad521a876a0d742dede57e680e6ff1a2
#
_entry.id   ad521a876a0d742dede57e680e6ff1a2
#
_cell.length_a   1.000
_cell.length_b   1.000
_cell.length_c   1.000
_cell.angle_alpha   90.00
_cell.angle_beta   90.00
_cell.angle_gamma   90.00
#
_symmetry.space_group_name_H-M   'P 1'
#
loop_
_entity.id
_entity.type
_entity.pdbx_description
1 polymer ?
#
loop_
_entity_poly.entity_id
_entity_poly.type
_entity_poly.pdbx_seq_one_letter_code
_entity_poly.pdbx_strand_id
1 'polypeptide(L)'
;MMFLFAVFTEREVDSMERRSLWIGYLCVILSAVLFGCMPLGARFLYAQGVTPMSLVLLRNLLSLPILALLGSRQGGLRISRGALLEASAASFFGCWLAPILLFSSYRYLASGMAAVFHFIYPILVVLSGYLLREKVKKGALGCALLCSLGILLLFDPHGAIDPVGVAFALTSGAAYAAYILVLGHFRHREVSGFRLSFYMSSVCAFCTLLLCLATGQLGLPKTIGGWGAAFLFSLSLSVGAAVLFQAGTFRCGAQRAAILSTFEPLTSILVGILFLDESLTPRILLGSALTLLAGVLITTSGGKESNGAK
;
A
#
# COMPACT_ATOMS: atom_id res chain seq x y z
N MET A 1 21.83 -38.71 -19.81
CA MET A 1 20.37 -38.57 -19.68
C MET A 1 19.96 -37.87 -18.40
N MET A 2 20.48 -38.20 -17.20
CA MET A 2 20.20 -37.54 -15.92
C MET A 2 20.64 -36.05 -15.86
N PHE A 3 21.76 -35.68 -16.49
CA PHE A 3 22.26 -34.29 -16.53
C PHE A 3 21.39 -33.37 -17.41
N LEU A 4 20.82 -33.85 -18.49
CA LEU A 4 19.89 -33.09 -19.33
C LEU A 4 18.54 -32.86 -18.62
N PHE A 5 18.07 -33.81 -17.81
CA PHE A 5 16.85 -33.69 -17.02
C PHE A 5 17.03 -32.65 -15.89
N ALA A 6 18.22 -32.61 -15.25
CA ALA A 6 18.52 -31.60 -14.20
C ALA A 6 18.59 -30.18 -14.79
N VAL A 7 19.19 -29.99 -15.96
CA VAL A 7 19.28 -28.68 -16.63
C VAL A 7 17.92 -28.20 -17.15
N PHE A 8 17.03 -29.09 -17.58
CA PHE A 8 15.67 -28.75 -17.99
C PHE A 8 14.82 -28.36 -16.77
N THR A 9 14.92 -29.08 -15.65
CA THR A 9 14.20 -28.75 -14.41
C THR A 9 14.69 -27.43 -13.79
N GLU A 10 16.00 -27.14 -13.79
CA GLU A 10 16.52 -25.85 -13.31
C GLU A 10 16.03 -24.67 -14.17
N ARG A 11 15.99 -24.80 -15.49
CA ARG A 11 15.47 -23.73 -16.37
C ARG A 11 13.97 -23.52 -16.19
N GLU A 12 13.18 -24.56 -15.98
CA GLU A 12 11.75 -24.44 -15.72
C GLU A 12 11.48 -23.79 -14.34
N VAL A 13 12.22 -24.18 -13.31
CA VAL A 13 12.10 -23.59 -11.97
C VAL A 13 12.47 -22.09 -12.01
N ASP A 14 13.60 -21.74 -12.66
CA ASP A 14 14.03 -20.33 -12.80
C ASP A 14 13.02 -19.49 -13.60
N SER A 15 12.41 -20.07 -14.64
CA SER A 15 11.36 -19.41 -15.42
C SER A 15 10.07 -19.21 -14.62
N MET A 16 9.70 -20.18 -13.78
CA MET A 16 8.52 -20.08 -12.90
C MET A 16 8.73 -19.05 -11.77
N GLU A 17 9.93 -19.00 -11.18
CA GLU A 17 10.26 -17.97 -10.17
C GLU A 17 10.25 -16.57 -10.76
N ARG A 18 10.84 -16.38 -11.94
CA ARG A 18 10.81 -15.08 -12.66
C ARG A 18 9.38 -14.67 -12.99
N ARG A 19 8.55 -15.59 -13.47
CA ARG A 19 7.14 -15.32 -13.76
C ARG A 19 6.38 -14.93 -12.49
N SER A 20 6.62 -15.60 -11.38
CA SER A 20 6.02 -15.27 -10.07
C SER A 20 6.43 -13.88 -9.61
N LEU A 21 7.70 -13.48 -9.76
CA LEU A 21 8.19 -12.15 -9.43
C LEU A 21 7.53 -11.04 -10.27
N TRP A 22 7.43 -11.25 -11.60
CA TRP A 22 6.77 -10.28 -12.48
C TRP A 22 5.29 -10.11 -12.16
N ILE A 23 4.59 -11.20 -11.85
CA ILE A 23 3.21 -11.14 -11.34
C ILE A 23 3.17 -10.34 -10.04
N GLY A 24 4.13 -10.53 -9.15
CA GLY A 24 4.26 -9.75 -7.91
C GLY A 24 4.39 -8.25 -8.17
N TYR A 25 5.25 -7.86 -9.10
CA TYR A 25 5.44 -6.45 -9.49
C TYR A 25 4.15 -5.84 -10.07
N LEU A 26 3.51 -6.55 -11.00
CA LEU A 26 2.24 -6.10 -11.58
C LEU A 26 1.15 -5.94 -10.52
N CYS A 27 1.05 -6.88 -9.57
CA CYS A 27 0.09 -6.77 -8.47
C CYS A 27 0.34 -5.51 -7.63
N VAL A 28 1.59 -5.20 -7.27
CA VAL A 28 1.90 -3.98 -6.49
C VAL A 28 1.60 -2.72 -7.30
N ILE A 29 1.99 -2.67 -8.57
CA ILE A 29 1.75 -1.50 -9.43
C ILE A 29 0.25 -1.27 -9.62
N LEU A 30 -0.53 -2.32 -9.93
CA LEU A 30 -1.99 -2.20 -10.05
C LEU A 30 -2.65 -1.76 -8.74
N SER A 31 -2.16 -2.27 -7.61
CA SER A 31 -2.58 -1.81 -6.29
C SER A 31 -2.30 -0.33 -6.09
N ALA A 32 -1.10 0.13 -6.44
CA ALA A 32 -0.69 1.52 -6.33
C ALA A 32 -1.55 2.44 -7.22
N VAL A 33 -1.90 2.00 -8.43
CA VAL A 33 -2.84 2.74 -9.31
C VAL A 33 -4.21 2.87 -8.66
N LEU A 34 -4.76 1.79 -8.08
CA LEU A 34 -6.05 1.85 -7.39
C LEU A 34 -6.02 2.78 -6.18
N PHE A 35 -4.96 2.72 -5.35
CA PHE A 35 -4.78 3.64 -4.23
C PHE A 35 -4.57 5.08 -4.70
N GLY A 36 -3.85 5.31 -5.79
CA GLY A 36 -3.65 6.62 -6.38
C GLY A 36 -4.94 7.29 -6.88
N CYS A 37 -5.97 6.52 -7.21
CA CYS A 37 -7.32 7.04 -7.51
C CYS A 37 -8.15 7.37 -6.26
N MET A 38 -7.69 7.01 -5.05
CA MET A 38 -8.41 7.21 -3.79
C MET A 38 -8.86 8.67 -3.55
N PRO A 39 -8.05 9.71 -3.81
CA PRO A 39 -8.45 11.09 -3.54
C PRO A 39 -9.73 11.52 -4.23
N LEU A 40 -10.00 11.04 -5.46
CA LEU A 40 -11.24 11.34 -6.18
C LEU A 40 -12.48 10.83 -5.44
N GLY A 41 -12.46 9.55 -5.06
CA GLY A 41 -13.57 8.95 -4.33
C GLY A 41 -13.75 9.56 -2.94
N ALA A 42 -12.65 9.87 -2.25
CA ALA A 42 -12.67 10.51 -0.93
C ALA A 42 -13.30 11.91 -1.00
N ARG A 43 -12.90 12.75 -1.97
CA ARG A 43 -13.49 14.11 -2.16
C ARG A 43 -15.00 14.03 -2.38
N PHE A 44 -15.45 13.12 -3.24
CA PHE A 44 -16.88 12.94 -3.47
C PHE A 44 -17.62 12.55 -2.19
N LEU A 45 -17.08 11.59 -1.42
CA LEU A 45 -17.70 11.11 -0.18
C LEU A 45 -17.67 12.17 0.93
N TYR A 46 -16.63 12.99 1.02
CA TYR A 46 -16.59 14.14 1.95
C TYR A 46 -17.69 15.16 1.63
N ALA A 47 -17.94 15.45 0.34
CA ALA A 47 -19.04 16.30 -0.08
C ALA A 47 -20.42 15.73 0.29
N GLN A 48 -20.54 14.39 0.44
CA GLN A 48 -21.75 13.72 0.95
C GLN A 48 -21.87 13.73 2.49
N GLY A 49 -20.90 14.34 3.21
CA GLY A 49 -20.91 14.43 4.68
C GLY A 49 -20.20 13.29 5.40
N VAL A 50 -19.49 12.44 4.67
CA VAL A 50 -18.66 11.38 5.26
C VAL A 50 -17.43 12.01 5.91
N THR A 51 -17.12 11.67 7.16
CA THR A 51 -15.89 12.10 7.82
C THR A 51 -14.71 11.22 7.41
N PRO A 52 -13.45 11.68 7.56
CA PRO A 52 -12.28 10.84 7.29
C PRO A 52 -12.29 9.51 8.05
N MET A 53 -12.68 9.54 9.33
CA MET A 53 -12.83 8.33 10.16
C MET A 53 -13.89 7.40 9.60
N SER A 54 -15.07 7.94 9.27
CA SER A 54 -16.16 7.16 8.67
C SER A 54 -15.80 6.59 7.31
N LEU A 55 -14.94 7.27 6.54
CA LEU A 55 -14.44 6.75 5.28
C LEU A 55 -13.59 5.50 5.49
N VAL A 56 -12.71 5.49 6.51
CA VAL A 56 -11.93 4.30 6.89
C VAL A 56 -12.86 3.18 7.37
N LEU A 57 -13.90 3.52 8.17
CA LEU A 57 -14.90 2.56 8.61
C LEU A 57 -15.65 1.94 7.43
N LEU A 58 -16.28 2.77 6.60
CA LEU A 58 -17.11 2.33 5.47
C LEU A 58 -16.32 1.50 4.47
N ARG A 59 -15.10 1.92 4.13
CA ARG A 59 -14.22 1.22 3.22
C ARG A 59 -13.93 -0.21 3.68
N ASN A 60 -13.73 -0.44 4.97
CA ASN A 60 -13.49 -1.77 5.51
C ASN A 60 -14.77 -2.55 5.78
N LEU A 61 -15.82 -1.91 6.33
CA LEU A 61 -17.08 -2.56 6.68
C LEU A 61 -17.81 -3.07 5.44
N LEU A 62 -17.96 -2.25 4.40
CA LEU A 62 -18.69 -2.62 3.18
C LEU A 62 -17.96 -3.68 2.34
N SER A 63 -16.66 -3.89 2.54
CA SER A 63 -15.90 -4.95 1.88
C SER A 63 -16.12 -6.33 2.50
N LEU A 64 -16.53 -6.41 3.79
CA LEU A 64 -16.60 -7.67 4.54
C LEU A 64 -17.45 -8.75 3.87
N PRO A 65 -18.67 -8.49 3.37
CA PRO A 65 -19.49 -9.54 2.75
C PRO A 65 -18.79 -10.18 1.54
N ILE A 66 -18.14 -9.36 0.72
CA ILE A 66 -17.46 -9.81 -0.50
C ILE A 66 -16.15 -10.55 -0.15
N LEU A 67 -15.36 -10.01 0.78
CA LEU A 67 -14.16 -10.68 1.26
C LEU A 67 -14.50 -12.02 1.93
N ALA A 68 -15.59 -12.09 2.69
CA ALA A 68 -16.08 -13.33 3.29
C ALA A 68 -16.47 -14.35 2.21
N LEU A 69 -17.23 -13.91 1.19
CA LEU A 69 -17.66 -14.77 0.08
C LEU A 69 -16.45 -15.30 -0.71
N LEU A 70 -15.52 -14.42 -1.10
CA LEU A 70 -14.34 -14.82 -1.86
C LEU A 70 -13.35 -15.64 -1.04
N GLY A 71 -13.18 -15.30 0.24
CA GLY A 71 -12.34 -16.06 1.17
C GLY A 71 -12.88 -17.44 1.47
N SER A 72 -14.22 -17.59 1.64
CA SER A 72 -14.84 -18.88 1.89
C SER A 72 -14.70 -19.86 0.71
N ARG A 73 -14.70 -19.33 -0.53
CA ARG A 73 -14.45 -20.14 -1.74
C ARG A 73 -13.02 -20.64 -1.88
N GLN A 74 -12.09 -20.06 -1.13
CA GLN A 74 -10.65 -20.42 -1.18
C GLN A 74 -10.19 -21.21 0.07
N GLY A 75 -11.02 -22.09 0.59
CA GLY A 75 -10.68 -22.98 1.69
C GLY A 75 -11.32 -22.61 3.05
N GLY A 76 -12.45 -21.86 3.01
CA GLY A 76 -13.16 -21.45 4.22
C GLY A 76 -12.56 -20.20 4.87
N LEU A 77 -13.27 -19.65 5.87
CA LEU A 77 -12.80 -18.44 6.57
C LEU A 77 -11.87 -18.74 7.76
N ARG A 78 -11.84 -19.97 8.26
CA ARG A 78 -11.04 -20.29 9.44
C ARG A 78 -9.55 -20.12 9.18
N ILE A 79 -8.87 -19.43 10.09
CA ILE A 79 -7.41 -19.28 10.11
C ILE A 79 -6.87 -19.69 11.49
N SER A 80 -5.58 -19.99 11.56
CA SER A 80 -4.90 -20.29 12.82
C SER A 80 -4.84 -19.07 13.73
N ARG A 81 -4.68 -19.28 15.05
CA ARG A 81 -4.51 -18.17 16.00
C ARG A 81 -3.26 -17.34 15.69
N GLY A 82 -2.19 -17.97 15.20
CA GLY A 82 -0.98 -17.27 14.77
C GLY A 82 -1.25 -16.36 13.58
N ALA A 83 -1.95 -16.87 12.55
CA ALA A 83 -2.35 -16.08 11.40
C ALA A 83 -3.27 -14.90 11.77
N LEU A 84 -4.18 -15.10 12.74
CA LEU A 84 -5.05 -14.05 13.24
C LEU A 84 -4.26 -12.94 13.93
N LEU A 85 -3.26 -13.28 14.75
CA LEU A 85 -2.40 -12.30 15.42
C LEU A 85 -1.58 -11.49 14.41
N GLU A 86 -0.95 -12.14 13.44
CA GLU A 86 -0.20 -11.46 12.38
C GLU A 86 -1.13 -10.57 11.52
N ALA A 87 -2.32 -11.06 11.16
CA ALA A 87 -3.34 -10.27 10.44
C ALA A 87 -3.81 -9.06 11.25
N SER A 88 -4.00 -9.22 12.56
CA SER A 88 -4.41 -8.12 13.46
C SER A 88 -3.31 -7.08 13.60
N ALA A 89 -2.05 -7.49 13.70
CA ALA A 89 -0.90 -6.57 13.70
C ALA A 89 -0.80 -5.81 12.37
N ALA A 90 -0.93 -6.50 11.23
CA ALA A 90 -0.95 -5.87 9.92
C ALA A 90 -2.12 -4.88 9.79
N SER A 91 -3.31 -5.24 10.29
CA SER A 91 -4.48 -4.37 10.32
C SER A 91 -4.26 -3.13 11.17
N PHE A 92 -3.73 -3.31 12.38
CA PHE A 92 -3.47 -2.20 13.30
C PHE A 92 -2.55 -1.14 12.66
N PHE A 93 -1.42 -1.56 12.11
CA PHE A 93 -0.47 -0.63 11.50
C PHE A 93 -0.96 -0.08 10.15
N GLY A 94 -1.43 -0.94 9.23
CA GLY A 94 -1.69 -0.58 7.84
C GLY A 94 -3.10 -0.08 7.55
N CYS A 95 -4.11 -0.64 8.20
CA CYS A 95 -5.49 -0.29 7.92
C CYS A 95 -6.05 0.76 8.89
N TRP A 96 -5.55 0.80 10.13
CA TRP A 96 -6.07 1.65 11.18
C TRP A 96 -5.12 2.82 11.53
N LEU A 97 -3.92 2.55 12.08
CA LEU A 97 -3.04 3.59 12.61
C LEU A 97 -2.50 4.52 11.51
N ALA A 98 -1.93 3.97 10.44
CA ALA A 98 -1.35 4.77 9.38
C ALA A 98 -2.37 5.70 8.70
N PRO A 99 -3.58 5.23 8.26
CA PRO A 99 -4.57 6.12 7.69
C PRO A 99 -5.10 7.18 8.66
N ILE A 100 -5.31 6.85 9.93
CA ILE A 100 -5.76 7.82 10.93
C ILE A 100 -4.75 8.95 11.10
N LEU A 101 -3.47 8.60 11.25
CA LEU A 101 -2.40 9.58 11.39
C LEU A 101 -2.24 10.43 10.13
N LEU A 102 -2.29 9.80 8.94
CA LEU A 102 -2.21 10.52 7.68
C LEU A 102 -3.36 11.51 7.50
N PHE A 103 -4.59 11.08 7.74
CA PHE A 103 -5.75 11.98 7.65
C PHE A 103 -5.77 13.05 8.73
N SER A 104 -5.20 12.77 9.91
CA SER A 104 -5.02 13.80 10.95
C SER A 104 -4.00 14.86 10.52
N SER A 105 -2.95 14.47 9.79
CA SER A 105 -1.96 15.45 9.30
C SER A 105 -2.55 16.46 8.31
N TYR A 106 -3.61 16.11 7.59
CA TYR A 106 -4.29 17.01 6.64
C TYR A 106 -4.99 18.20 7.28
N ARG A 107 -5.14 18.20 8.62
CA ARG A 107 -5.63 19.38 9.36
C ARG A 107 -4.56 20.48 9.51
N TYR A 108 -3.30 20.11 9.37
CA TYR A 108 -2.13 20.95 9.63
C TYR A 108 -1.30 21.19 8.37
N LEU A 109 -1.37 20.29 7.38
CA LEU A 109 -0.59 20.33 6.16
C LEU A 109 -1.51 20.20 4.94
N ALA A 110 -1.08 20.79 3.81
CA ALA A 110 -1.66 20.45 2.53
C ALA A 110 -1.49 18.92 2.26
N SER A 111 -2.50 18.31 1.64
CA SER A 111 -2.52 16.85 1.43
C SER A 111 -1.29 16.31 0.69
N GLY A 112 -0.79 17.06 -0.30
CA GLY A 112 0.42 16.72 -1.02
C GLY A 112 1.67 16.73 -0.12
N MET A 113 1.76 17.69 0.81
CA MET A 113 2.86 17.77 1.78
C MET A 113 2.81 16.61 2.77
N ALA A 114 1.65 16.32 3.32
CA ALA A 114 1.45 15.17 4.19
C ALA A 114 1.82 13.85 3.50
N ALA A 115 1.45 13.70 2.21
CA ALA A 115 1.86 12.55 1.42
C ALA A 115 3.38 12.45 1.29
N VAL A 116 4.10 13.54 1.00
CA VAL A 116 5.57 13.54 0.91
C VAL A 116 6.21 13.00 2.20
N PHE A 117 5.78 13.47 3.35
CA PHE A 117 6.30 12.98 4.64
C PHE A 117 5.88 11.55 4.95
N HIS A 118 4.67 11.14 4.57
CA HIS A 118 4.23 9.77 4.69
C HIS A 118 5.08 8.82 3.84
N PHE A 119 5.45 9.21 2.62
CA PHE A 119 6.26 8.40 1.70
C PHE A 119 7.74 8.25 2.11
N ILE A 120 8.10 8.53 3.38
CA ILE A 120 9.38 8.08 3.97
C ILE A 120 9.43 6.55 4.16
N TYR A 121 8.29 5.87 4.16
CA TYR A 121 8.20 4.43 4.46
C TYR A 121 9.08 3.52 3.59
N PRO A 122 9.37 3.77 2.29
CA PRO A 122 10.27 2.91 1.53
C PRO A 122 11.70 2.90 2.09
N ILE A 123 12.18 4.07 2.55
CA ILE A 123 13.48 4.16 3.24
C ILE A 123 13.45 3.35 4.52
N LEU A 124 12.40 3.53 5.33
CA LEU A 124 12.25 2.82 6.62
C LEU A 124 12.18 1.31 6.45
N VAL A 125 11.47 0.82 5.42
CA VAL A 125 11.40 -0.62 5.11
C VAL A 125 12.79 -1.16 4.72
N VAL A 126 13.54 -0.45 3.90
CA VAL A 126 14.89 -0.88 3.49
C VAL A 126 15.86 -0.85 4.68
N LEU A 127 15.85 0.23 5.48
CA LEU A 127 16.69 0.35 6.68
C LEU A 127 16.35 -0.74 7.71
N SER A 128 15.07 -1.04 7.90
CA SER A 128 14.66 -2.14 8.79
C SER A 128 15.20 -3.48 8.33
N GLY A 129 15.30 -3.74 7.03
CA GLY A 129 15.95 -4.93 6.50
C GLY A 129 17.42 -5.04 6.94
N TYR A 130 18.17 -3.94 6.93
CA TYR A 130 19.55 -3.93 7.46
C TYR A 130 19.59 -4.19 8.97
N LEU A 131 18.68 -3.57 9.74
CA LEU A 131 18.60 -3.75 11.20
C LEU A 131 18.24 -5.19 11.58
N LEU A 132 17.35 -5.82 10.82
CA LEU A 132 16.91 -7.21 11.00
C LEU A 132 17.90 -8.23 10.43
N ARG A 133 19.06 -7.77 9.92
CA ARG A 133 20.09 -8.59 9.27
C ARG A 133 19.56 -9.45 8.11
N GLU A 134 18.57 -8.93 7.40
CA GLU A 134 18.06 -9.57 6.19
C GLU A 134 19.00 -9.33 4.99
N LYS A 135 18.83 -10.18 3.97
CA LYS A 135 19.50 -9.95 2.67
C LYS A 135 18.88 -8.74 1.98
N VAL A 136 19.37 -7.54 2.28
CA VAL A 136 18.97 -6.33 1.58
C VAL A 136 19.62 -6.34 0.20
N LYS A 137 18.81 -6.14 -0.84
CA LYS A 137 19.33 -6.10 -2.21
C LYS A 137 20.31 -4.95 -2.40
N LYS A 138 21.42 -5.23 -3.08
CA LYS A 138 22.37 -4.18 -3.48
C LYS A 138 21.63 -3.10 -4.27
N GLY A 139 21.78 -1.84 -3.85
CA GLY A 139 21.12 -0.70 -4.48
C GLY A 139 19.68 -0.40 -3.98
N ALA A 140 19.06 -1.23 -3.14
CA ALA A 140 17.70 -0.97 -2.64
C ALA A 140 17.62 0.37 -1.88
N LEU A 141 18.64 0.70 -1.07
CA LEU A 141 18.70 1.99 -0.39
C LEU A 141 18.82 3.15 -1.38
N GLY A 142 19.66 3.02 -2.41
CA GLY A 142 19.79 4.01 -3.47
C GLY A 142 18.47 4.22 -4.22
N CYS A 143 17.75 3.14 -4.54
CA CYS A 143 16.41 3.22 -5.15
C CYS A 143 15.40 3.90 -4.22
N ALA A 144 15.39 3.57 -2.92
CA ALA A 144 14.50 4.20 -1.95
C ALA A 144 14.78 5.70 -1.79
N LEU A 145 16.05 6.09 -1.73
CA LEU A 145 16.47 7.50 -1.67
C LEU A 145 16.09 8.24 -2.96
N LEU A 146 16.35 7.64 -4.13
CA LEU A 146 15.98 8.22 -5.42
C LEU A 146 14.47 8.42 -5.54
N CYS A 147 13.69 7.44 -5.08
CA CYS A 147 12.24 7.51 -5.01
C CYS A 147 11.76 8.65 -4.11
N SER A 148 12.32 8.75 -2.91
CA SER A 148 11.97 9.81 -1.95
C SER A 148 12.35 11.20 -2.46
N LEU A 149 13.49 11.32 -3.16
CA LEU A 149 13.88 12.56 -3.83
C LEU A 149 12.87 12.93 -4.94
N GLY A 150 12.46 11.94 -5.74
CA GLY A 150 11.43 12.13 -6.75
C GLY A 150 10.13 12.66 -6.14
N ILE A 151 9.66 12.05 -5.05
CA ILE A 151 8.45 12.48 -4.34
C ILE A 151 8.59 13.88 -3.73
N LEU A 152 9.77 14.21 -3.17
CA LEU A 152 10.05 15.57 -2.68
C LEU A 152 9.91 16.63 -3.78
N LEU A 153 10.29 16.33 -5.02
CA LEU A 153 10.14 17.25 -6.15
C LEU A 153 8.69 17.43 -6.60
N LEU A 154 7.81 16.47 -6.30
CA LEU A 154 6.37 16.58 -6.56
C LEU A 154 5.69 17.58 -5.63
N PHE A 155 6.36 18.01 -4.58
CA PHE A 155 5.83 18.89 -3.56
C PHE A 155 5.92 20.38 -3.95
N ASP A 156 4.85 21.15 -3.72
CA ASP A 156 4.84 22.61 -3.84
C ASP A 156 5.14 23.26 -2.46
N PRO A 157 6.27 23.99 -2.31
CA PRO A 157 6.72 24.53 -1.03
C PRO A 157 5.96 25.77 -0.51
N HIS A 158 4.94 26.26 -1.22
CA HIS A 158 4.22 27.50 -0.85
C HIS A 158 3.24 27.35 0.33
N GLY A 159 3.11 26.17 0.92
CA GLY A 159 2.27 25.90 2.10
C GLY A 159 3.03 26.09 3.43
N ALA A 160 2.34 26.58 4.45
CA ALA A 160 2.89 26.62 5.82
C ALA A 160 3.20 25.20 6.32
N ILE A 161 4.37 25.02 6.91
CA ILE A 161 4.80 23.74 7.49
C ILE A 161 4.50 23.77 8.98
N ASP A 162 3.48 23.03 9.42
CA ASP A 162 3.18 22.84 10.83
C ASP A 162 3.90 21.60 11.38
N PRO A 163 4.74 21.72 12.43
CA PRO A 163 5.47 20.60 13.00
C PRO A 163 4.58 19.45 13.50
N VAL A 164 3.38 19.73 13.97
CA VAL A 164 2.41 18.72 14.43
C VAL A 164 1.94 17.89 13.23
N GLY A 165 1.61 18.54 12.13
CA GLY A 165 1.23 17.88 10.90
C GLY A 165 2.35 17.00 10.34
N VAL A 166 3.60 17.49 10.37
CA VAL A 166 4.79 16.72 9.97
C VAL A 166 4.97 15.49 10.86
N ALA A 167 4.84 15.65 12.19
CA ALA A 167 4.95 14.52 13.13
C ALA A 167 3.89 13.45 12.85
N PHE A 168 2.64 13.84 12.60
CA PHE A 168 1.58 12.91 12.20
C PHE A 168 1.90 12.18 10.89
N ALA A 169 2.34 12.89 9.85
CA ALA A 169 2.64 12.31 8.54
C ALA A 169 3.85 11.36 8.60
N LEU A 170 4.94 11.73 9.29
CA LEU A 170 6.11 10.85 9.48
C LEU A 170 5.75 9.60 10.30
N THR A 171 4.99 9.76 11.38
CA THR A 171 4.56 8.62 12.20
C THR A 171 3.61 7.71 11.42
N SER A 172 2.76 8.27 10.55
CA SER A 172 1.95 7.50 9.60
C SER A 172 2.83 6.68 8.65
N GLY A 173 3.88 7.28 8.09
CA GLY A 173 4.85 6.58 7.24
C GLY A 173 5.56 5.46 7.99
N ALA A 174 5.95 5.67 9.24
CA ALA A 174 6.55 4.63 10.08
C ALA A 174 5.57 3.48 10.37
N ALA A 175 4.31 3.80 10.68
CA ALA A 175 3.27 2.79 10.86
C ALA A 175 3.04 1.99 9.58
N TYR A 176 3.02 2.64 8.42
CA TYR A 176 2.88 1.95 7.14
C TYR A 176 4.09 1.09 6.78
N ALA A 177 5.31 1.53 7.12
CA ALA A 177 6.51 0.70 7.02
C ALA A 177 6.40 -0.57 7.88
N ALA A 178 5.94 -0.44 9.13
CA ALA A 178 5.69 -1.57 10.01
C ALA A 178 4.66 -2.55 9.41
N TYR A 179 3.57 -2.05 8.81
CA TYR A 179 2.62 -2.88 8.08
C TYR A 179 3.28 -3.69 6.96
N ILE A 180 4.07 -3.03 6.11
CA ILE A 180 4.75 -3.70 4.98
C ILE A 180 5.72 -4.77 5.48
N LEU A 181 6.43 -4.51 6.59
CA LEU A 181 7.33 -5.48 7.20
C LEU A 181 6.56 -6.67 7.79
N VAL A 182 5.49 -6.43 8.56
CA VAL A 182 4.62 -7.50 9.06
C VAL A 182 4.08 -8.35 7.91
N LEU A 183 3.64 -7.72 6.83
CA LEU A 183 3.14 -8.43 5.65
C LEU A 183 4.25 -9.20 4.93
N GLY A 184 5.45 -8.63 4.82
CA GLY A 184 6.61 -9.29 4.24
C GLY A 184 7.04 -10.55 5.00
N HIS A 185 6.93 -10.52 6.34
CA HIS A 185 7.27 -11.61 7.26
C HIS A 185 6.08 -12.51 7.60
N PHE A 186 4.92 -12.28 7.02
CA PHE A 186 3.72 -13.08 7.26
C PHE A 186 4.01 -14.57 6.99
N ARG A 187 3.91 -15.41 8.05
CA ARG A 187 4.36 -16.80 8.02
C ARG A 187 3.34 -17.74 7.40
N HIS A 188 2.06 -17.40 7.52
CA HIS A 188 0.92 -18.24 7.14
C HIS A 188 0.54 -18.05 5.68
N ARG A 189 1.45 -18.43 4.77
CA ARG A 189 1.31 -18.26 3.30
C ARG A 189 0.16 -19.06 2.69
N GLU A 190 -0.39 -20.03 3.42
CA GLU A 190 -1.60 -20.78 3.08
C GLU A 190 -2.89 -19.95 3.21
N VAL A 191 -2.83 -18.83 3.92
CA VAL A 191 -3.95 -17.89 4.03
C VAL A 191 -4.04 -17.07 2.76
N SER A 192 -5.14 -17.23 2.01
CA SER A 192 -5.34 -16.45 0.78
C SER A 192 -5.46 -14.95 1.09
N GLY A 193 -5.10 -14.09 0.11
CA GLY A 193 -5.20 -12.64 0.25
C GLY A 193 -6.62 -12.16 0.61
N PHE A 194 -7.67 -12.84 0.12
CA PHE A 194 -9.05 -12.50 0.48
C PHE A 194 -9.36 -12.81 1.95
N ARG A 195 -8.88 -13.95 2.47
CA ARG A 195 -9.04 -14.29 3.90
C ARG A 195 -8.26 -13.33 4.79
N LEU A 196 -7.02 -13.02 4.41
CA LEU A 196 -6.19 -12.06 5.13
C LEU A 196 -6.86 -10.68 5.16
N SER A 197 -7.31 -10.17 3.99
CA SER A 197 -8.03 -8.90 3.90
C SER A 197 -9.34 -8.91 4.68
N PHE A 198 -10.08 -10.04 4.73
CA PHE A 198 -11.28 -10.15 5.54
C PHE A 198 -10.99 -9.89 7.03
N TYR A 199 -9.98 -10.57 7.61
CA TYR A 199 -9.63 -10.35 9.01
C TYR A 199 -9.05 -8.97 9.27
N MET A 200 -8.20 -8.47 8.39
CA MET A 200 -7.66 -7.11 8.51
C MET A 200 -8.78 -6.05 8.47
N SER A 201 -9.71 -6.17 7.52
CA SER A 201 -10.85 -5.25 7.42
C SER A 201 -11.80 -5.38 8.60
N SER A 202 -12.01 -6.60 9.15
CA SER A 202 -12.83 -6.81 10.34
C SER A 202 -12.26 -6.11 11.57
N VAL A 203 -10.97 -6.29 11.83
CA VAL A 203 -10.28 -5.64 12.96
C VAL A 203 -10.29 -4.12 12.79
N CYS A 204 -9.97 -3.63 11.59
CA CYS A 204 -9.98 -2.19 11.30
C CYS A 204 -11.39 -1.60 11.46
N ALA A 205 -12.42 -2.23 10.90
CA ALA A 205 -13.79 -1.75 11.00
C ALA A 205 -14.25 -1.70 12.46
N PHE A 206 -13.95 -2.74 13.24
CA PHE A 206 -14.28 -2.79 14.67
C PHE A 206 -13.60 -1.66 15.46
N CYS A 207 -12.27 -1.52 15.34
CA CYS A 207 -11.53 -0.47 16.04
C CYS A 207 -11.98 0.93 15.61
N THR A 208 -12.22 1.14 14.31
CA THR A 208 -12.65 2.45 13.79
C THR A 208 -14.08 2.77 14.23
N LEU A 209 -14.98 1.78 14.28
CA LEU A 209 -16.34 1.98 14.78
C LEU A 209 -16.33 2.43 16.25
N LEU A 210 -15.56 1.75 17.09
CA LEU A 210 -15.41 2.16 18.50
C LEU A 210 -14.88 3.59 18.62
N LEU A 211 -13.89 3.95 17.82
CA LEU A 211 -13.33 5.28 17.81
C LEU A 211 -14.33 6.32 17.32
N CYS A 212 -15.09 6.06 16.25
CA CYS A 212 -16.14 6.93 15.75
C CYS A 212 -17.24 7.18 16.81
N LEU A 213 -17.64 6.13 17.52
CA LEU A 213 -18.64 6.24 18.60
C LEU A 213 -18.10 7.04 19.80
N ALA A 214 -16.85 6.79 20.18
CA ALA A 214 -16.22 7.49 21.31
C ALA A 214 -15.98 8.98 21.04
N THR A 215 -15.69 9.35 19.77
CA THR A 215 -15.38 10.73 19.38
C THR A 215 -16.58 11.48 18.80
N GLY A 216 -17.71 10.83 18.58
CA GLY A 216 -18.87 11.43 17.91
C GLY A 216 -18.65 11.79 16.44
N GLN A 217 -17.59 11.25 15.80
CA GLN A 217 -17.20 11.60 14.42
C GLN A 217 -17.79 10.65 13.37
N LEU A 218 -18.97 10.08 13.63
CA LEU A 218 -19.65 9.21 12.66
C LEU A 218 -20.42 10.05 11.65
N GLY A 219 -19.93 10.14 10.41
CA GLY A 219 -20.61 10.76 9.27
C GLY A 219 -20.91 9.73 8.20
N LEU A 220 -22.18 9.59 7.81
CA LEU A 220 -22.62 8.61 6.82
C LEU A 220 -23.08 9.31 5.53
N PRO A 221 -23.01 8.65 4.36
CA PRO A 221 -23.50 9.21 3.11
C PRO A 221 -24.99 9.56 3.22
N LYS A 222 -25.36 10.75 2.73
CA LYS A 222 -26.73 11.28 2.80
C LYS A 222 -27.64 10.82 1.67
N THR A 223 -27.07 10.30 0.59
CA THR A 223 -27.79 9.93 -0.62
C THR A 223 -27.53 8.48 -1.01
N ILE A 224 -28.44 7.86 -1.77
CA ILE A 224 -28.24 6.52 -2.34
C ILE A 224 -27.01 6.48 -3.23
N GLY A 225 -26.77 7.54 -4.02
CA GLY A 225 -25.55 7.68 -4.84
C GLY A 225 -24.26 7.72 -3.99
N GLY A 226 -24.32 8.36 -2.81
CA GLY A 226 -23.22 8.37 -1.84
C GLY A 226 -22.92 6.97 -1.28
N TRP A 227 -23.93 6.17 -0.99
CA TRP A 227 -23.78 4.77 -0.57
C TRP A 227 -23.21 3.89 -1.69
N GLY A 228 -23.66 4.09 -2.95
CA GLY A 228 -23.09 3.42 -4.12
C GLY A 228 -21.61 3.75 -4.32
N ALA A 229 -21.26 5.03 -4.19
CA ALA A 229 -19.86 5.47 -4.27
C ALA A 229 -19.01 4.90 -3.11
N ALA A 230 -19.52 4.87 -1.88
CA ALA A 230 -18.84 4.26 -0.73
C ALA A 230 -18.61 2.75 -0.94
N PHE A 231 -19.55 2.06 -1.53
CA PHE A 231 -19.44 0.65 -1.87
C PHE A 231 -18.37 0.41 -2.96
N LEU A 232 -18.38 1.17 -4.06
CA LEU A 232 -17.37 1.09 -5.11
C LEU A 232 -15.98 1.43 -4.57
N PHE A 233 -15.86 2.45 -3.73
CA PHE A 233 -14.63 2.82 -3.04
C PHE A 233 -14.10 1.68 -2.17
N SER A 234 -14.98 1.05 -1.41
CA SER A 234 -14.66 -0.13 -0.59
C SER A 234 -14.16 -1.30 -1.44
N LEU A 235 -14.85 -1.61 -2.55
CA LEU A 235 -14.44 -2.67 -3.47
C LEU A 235 -13.07 -2.40 -4.10
N SER A 236 -12.88 -1.20 -4.61
CA SER A 236 -11.63 -0.83 -5.29
C SER A 236 -10.45 -0.91 -4.34
N LEU A 237 -10.58 -0.41 -3.11
CA LEU A 237 -9.45 -0.28 -2.19
C LEU A 237 -9.26 -1.50 -1.29
N SER A 238 -10.31 -1.99 -0.64
CA SER A 238 -10.18 -3.07 0.35
C SER A 238 -10.21 -4.46 -0.29
N VAL A 239 -10.94 -4.65 -1.39
CA VAL A 239 -10.95 -5.92 -2.12
C VAL A 239 -9.91 -5.93 -3.23
N GLY A 240 -9.86 -4.88 -4.07
CA GLY A 240 -8.92 -4.78 -5.18
C GLY A 240 -7.51 -4.47 -4.72
N ALA A 241 -7.25 -3.21 -4.33
CA ALA A 241 -5.91 -2.73 -4.04
C ALA A 241 -5.22 -3.49 -2.91
N ALA A 242 -5.90 -3.71 -1.76
CA ALA A 242 -5.30 -4.38 -0.62
C ALA A 242 -4.91 -5.83 -0.92
N VAL A 243 -5.77 -6.60 -1.58
CA VAL A 243 -5.48 -8.00 -1.95
C VAL A 243 -4.34 -8.07 -2.96
N LEU A 244 -4.32 -7.17 -3.96
CA LEU A 244 -3.22 -7.08 -4.92
C LEU A 244 -1.91 -6.71 -4.24
N PHE A 245 -1.91 -5.74 -3.31
CA PHE A 245 -0.72 -5.37 -2.56
C PHE A 245 -0.15 -6.52 -1.74
N GLN A 246 -1.01 -7.24 -1.01
CA GLN A 246 -0.63 -8.43 -0.25
C GLN A 246 -0.06 -9.53 -1.14
N ALA A 247 -0.76 -9.85 -2.24
CA ALA A 247 -0.32 -10.85 -3.21
C ALA A 247 1.02 -10.48 -3.86
N GLY A 248 1.23 -9.20 -4.14
CA GLY A 248 2.47 -8.67 -4.67
C GLY A 248 3.60 -8.75 -3.65
N THR A 249 3.37 -8.25 -2.42
CA THR A 249 4.35 -8.28 -1.33
C THR A 249 4.80 -9.71 -1.00
N PHE A 250 3.88 -10.67 -1.02
CA PHE A 250 4.19 -12.08 -0.81
C PHE A 250 5.11 -12.68 -1.87
N ARG A 251 5.06 -12.18 -3.11
CA ARG A 251 5.87 -12.66 -4.23
C ARG A 251 7.19 -11.91 -4.39
N CYS A 252 7.18 -10.59 -4.26
CA CYS A 252 8.37 -9.78 -4.54
C CYS A 252 9.13 -9.32 -3.29
N GLY A 253 8.55 -9.51 -2.09
CA GLY A 253 9.12 -9.11 -0.81
C GLY A 253 8.85 -7.65 -0.45
N ALA A 254 9.00 -7.32 0.85
CA ALA A 254 8.65 -6.02 1.43
C ALA A 254 9.39 -4.84 0.79
N GLN A 255 10.70 -4.96 0.59
CA GLN A 255 11.53 -3.88 0.05
C GLN A 255 11.10 -3.45 -1.36
N ARG A 256 10.85 -4.41 -2.26
CA ARG A 256 10.40 -4.13 -3.62
C ARG A 256 8.97 -3.61 -3.64
N ALA A 257 8.09 -4.19 -2.83
CA ALA A 257 6.71 -3.73 -2.69
C ALA A 257 6.66 -2.28 -2.21
N ALA A 258 7.46 -1.91 -1.20
CA ALA A 258 7.54 -0.54 -0.69
C ALA A 258 8.00 0.47 -1.75
N ILE A 259 8.99 0.12 -2.59
CA ILE A 259 9.47 1.01 -3.65
C ILE A 259 8.45 1.08 -4.80
N LEU A 260 7.85 -0.04 -5.20
CA LEU A 260 6.88 -0.06 -6.29
C LEU A 260 5.55 0.61 -5.91
N SER A 261 5.17 0.62 -4.63
CA SER A 261 3.96 1.33 -4.21
C SER A 261 4.04 2.85 -4.33
N THR A 262 5.23 3.41 -4.58
CA THR A 262 5.39 4.83 -4.93
C THR A 262 4.84 5.22 -6.31
N PHE A 263 4.34 4.28 -7.09
CA PHE A 263 3.46 4.57 -8.23
C PHE A 263 2.11 5.18 -7.81
N GLU A 264 1.72 5.07 -6.54
CA GLU A 264 0.50 5.69 -5.99
C GLU A 264 0.50 7.22 -6.14
N PRO A 265 1.49 7.98 -5.64
CA PRO A 265 1.52 9.42 -5.84
C PRO A 265 1.62 9.83 -7.32
N LEU A 266 2.29 9.03 -8.16
CA LEU A 266 2.33 9.30 -9.61
C LEU A 266 0.94 9.19 -10.23
N THR A 267 0.18 8.18 -9.84
CA THR A 267 -1.21 8.01 -10.28
C THR A 267 -2.09 9.14 -9.75
N SER A 268 -1.92 9.55 -8.48
CA SER A 268 -2.68 10.68 -7.91
C SER A 268 -2.45 11.97 -8.69
N ILE A 269 -1.21 12.25 -9.10
CA ILE A 269 -0.87 13.41 -9.92
C ILE A 269 -1.50 13.31 -11.31
N LEU A 270 -1.40 12.16 -11.96
CA LEU A 270 -2.01 11.94 -13.27
C LEU A 270 -3.53 12.16 -13.22
N VAL A 271 -4.16 11.66 -12.16
CA VAL A 271 -5.59 11.89 -11.89
C VAL A 271 -5.87 13.37 -11.65
N GLY A 272 -5.02 14.08 -10.91
CA GLY A 272 -5.11 15.52 -10.68
C GLY A 272 -5.09 16.31 -11.99
N ILE A 273 -4.15 15.99 -12.87
CA ILE A 273 -4.03 16.64 -14.20
C ILE A 273 -5.23 16.31 -15.08
N LEU A 274 -5.69 15.06 -15.14
CA LEU A 274 -6.73 14.63 -16.07
C LEU A 274 -8.15 15.02 -15.63
N PHE A 275 -8.42 15.10 -14.32
CA PHE A 275 -9.77 15.26 -13.79
C PHE A 275 -9.96 16.47 -12.87
N LEU A 276 -8.88 17.15 -12.46
CA LEU A 276 -8.93 18.27 -11.52
C LEU A 276 -8.29 19.54 -12.08
N ASP A 277 -7.97 19.57 -13.40
CA ASP A 277 -7.34 20.69 -14.11
C ASP A 277 -6.02 21.17 -13.48
N GLU A 278 -5.28 20.26 -12.83
CA GLU A 278 -3.98 20.58 -12.26
C GLU A 278 -2.91 20.74 -13.34
N SER A 279 -2.07 21.75 -13.24
CA SER A 279 -1.05 22.06 -14.25
C SER A 279 0.16 21.14 -14.15
N LEU A 280 0.63 20.64 -15.30
CA LEU A 280 1.87 19.87 -15.40
C LEU A 280 3.08 20.81 -15.32
N THR A 281 3.81 20.78 -14.22
CA THR A 281 5.02 21.58 -14.03
C THR A 281 6.30 20.79 -14.33
N PRO A 282 7.43 21.46 -14.68
CA PRO A 282 8.71 20.77 -14.87
C PRO A 282 9.17 19.98 -13.62
N ARG A 283 8.80 20.43 -12.42
CA ARG A 283 9.07 19.72 -11.15
C ARG A 283 8.32 18.38 -11.10
N ILE A 284 7.04 18.38 -11.48
CA ILE A 284 6.22 17.16 -11.53
C ILE A 284 6.81 16.16 -12.52
N LEU A 285 7.22 16.64 -13.70
CA LEU A 285 7.88 15.78 -14.70
C LEU A 285 9.17 15.15 -14.16
N LEU A 286 10.05 15.96 -13.58
CA LEU A 286 11.31 15.46 -13.04
C LEU A 286 11.11 14.52 -11.86
N GLY A 287 10.25 14.87 -10.91
CA GLY A 287 9.92 14.03 -9.75
C GLY A 287 9.32 12.68 -10.17
N SER A 288 8.40 12.70 -11.12
CA SER A 288 7.81 11.49 -11.70
C SER A 288 8.86 10.61 -12.39
N ALA A 289 9.74 11.21 -13.19
CA ALA A 289 10.81 10.49 -13.88
C ALA A 289 11.77 9.80 -12.89
N LEU A 290 12.18 10.47 -11.80
CA LEU A 290 13.04 9.90 -10.77
C LEU A 290 12.36 8.74 -10.04
N THR A 291 11.08 8.88 -9.70
CA THR A 291 10.29 7.83 -9.05
C THR A 291 10.13 6.60 -9.95
N LEU A 292 9.81 6.80 -11.23
CA LEU A 292 9.75 5.73 -12.22
C LEU A 292 11.11 5.03 -12.40
N LEU A 293 12.20 5.81 -12.49
CA LEU A 293 13.55 5.26 -12.61
C LEU A 293 13.90 4.38 -11.41
N ALA A 294 13.58 4.82 -10.19
CA ALA A 294 13.78 4.01 -8.98
C ALA A 294 13.00 2.68 -9.04
N GLY A 295 11.74 2.72 -9.49
CA GLY A 295 10.91 1.53 -9.68
C GLY A 295 11.50 0.55 -10.71
N VAL A 296 12.01 1.06 -11.82
CA VAL A 296 12.68 0.23 -12.85
C VAL A 296 13.98 -0.36 -12.31
N LEU A 297 14.81 0.44 -11.65
CA LEU A 297 16.09 -0.02 -11.10
C LEU A 297 15.91 -1.14 -10.07
N ILE A 298 14.93 -1.04 -9.15
CA ILE A 298 14.71 -2.08 -8.13
C ILE A 298 14.18 -3.39 -8.74
N THR A 299 13.42 -3.32 -9.83
CA THR A 299 12.93 -4.52 -10.51
C THR A 299 14.02 -5.22 -11.32
N THR A 300 14.90 -4.46 -11.99
CA THR A 300 15.98 -5.00 -12.82
C THR A 300 17.16 -5.52 -11.99
N SER A 301 17.44 -4.95 -10.82
CA SER A 301 18.47 -5.44 -9.90
C SER A 301 18.23 -6.87 -9.38
N GLY A 302 17.05 -7.44 -9.61
CA GLY A 302 16.69 -8.81 -9.23
C GLY A 302 17.13 -9.91 -10.16
N GLY A 303 17.57 -9.59 -11.39
CA GLY A 303 17.91 -10.59 -12.40
C GLY A 303 19.34 -11.12 -12.38
N LYS A 304 20.25 -10.51 -11.60
CA LYS A 304 21.68 -10.87 -11.63
C LYS A 304 22.18 -11.79 -10.50
N GLU A 305 21.36 -12.12 -9.51
CA GLU A 305 21.82 -12.92 -8.35
C GLU A 305 21.63 -14.43 -8.48
N SER A 306 20.97 -14.94 -9.53
CA SER A 306 20.83 -16.39 -9.80
C SER A 306 22.12 -17.05 -10.31
N ASN A 307 23.13 -16.30 -10.77
CA ASN A 307 24.34 -16.87 -11.38
C ASN A 307 25.62 -16.77 -10.52
N GLY A 308 25.54 -16.43 -9.22
CA GLY A 308 26.72 -16.19 -8.37
C GLY A 308 26.86 -17.07 -7.14
N ALA A 309 26.03 -18.07 -6.94
CA ALA A 309 26.16 -19.05 -5.86
C ALA A 309 26.49 -20.43 -6.44
N LYS A 310 27.74 -20.65 -6.76
CA LYS A 310 28.38 -21.98 -6.82
C LYS A 310 29.24 -22.13 -5.58
#